data_4da32d35d160b38e3e8c5a7ee81383ac
#
_entry.id   4da32d35d160b38e3e8c5a7ee81383ac
#
_cell.length_a   1.000
_cell.length_b   1.000
_cell.length_c   1.000
_cell.angle_alpha   90.00
_cell.angle_beta   90.00
_cell.angle_gamma   90.00
#
_symmetry.space_group_name_H-M   'P 1'
#
loop_
_entity.id
_entity.type
_entity.pdbx_description
1 polymer ?
#
loop_
_entity_poly.entity_id
_entity_poly.type
_entity_poly.pdbx_seq_one_letter_code
_entity_poly.pdbx_strand_id
1 'polypeptide(L)'
;MQLDEYIETLGEAYACLGRPRLEGRLVALLLASPRPIALGEAAQVLGVTKNALLKLLTPMTERGDVMRTLEPSTRRHLFALTDHAFIHDLRTEVVNRQKISEATLGYLKSTRGLPPHAKSRLRGHAEFTRRLAQQLGRVLKHKERELAREMEEHLEKDWYALPPHRKRWREHIKGELDSSARGG
;
A
#
# COMPACT_ATOMS: atom_id res chain seq x y z
N MET A 1 21.27 -14.63 0.19
CA MET A 1 20.24 -14.54 1.24
C MET A 1 19.24 -15.65 1.02
N GLN A 2 18.99 -16.49 2.00
CA GLN A 2 18.00 -17.56 1.94
C GLN A 2 16.59 -16.99 2.16
N LEU A 3 15.54 -17.72 1.77
CA LEU A 3 14.15 -17.26 1.91
C LEU A 3 13.79 -16.92 3.35
N ASP A 4 14.16 -17.75 4.31
CA ASP A 4 13.87 -17.52 5.73
C ASP A 4 14.54 -16.23 6.24
N GLU A 5 15.79 -16.00 5.87
CA GLU A 5 16.52 -14.78 6.20
C GLU A 5 15.83 -13.54 5.61
N TYR A 6 15.36 -13.63 4.35
CA TYR A 6 14.61 -12.56 3.69
C TYR A 6 13.28 -12.27 4.42
N ILE A 7 12.53 -13.32 4.76
CA ILE A 7 11.26 -13.20 5.50
C ILE A 7 11.48 -12.51 6.85
N GLU A 8 12.50 -12.91 7.61
CA GLU A 8 12.78 -12.31 8.91
C GLU A 8 13.25 -10.86 8.77
N THR A 9 14.15 -10.58 7.81
CA THR A 9 14.66 -9.23 7.56
C THR A 9 13.52 -8.26 7.21
N LEU A 10 12.59 -8.67 6.36
CA LEU A 10 11.45 -7.82 6.00
C LEU A 10 10.48 -7.67 7.18
N GLY A 11 10.29 -8.72 7.98
CA GLY A 11 9.54 -8.64 9.23
C GLY A 11 10.09 -7.61 10.20
N GLU A 12 11.41 -7.57 10.40
CA GLU A 12 12.11 -6.58 11.22
C GLU A 12 11.93 -5.16 10.67
N ALA A 13 12.11 -4.98 9.35
CA ALA A 13 11.94 -3.68 8.70
C ALA A 13 10.51 -3.12 8.92
N TYR A 14 9.49 -3.96 8.80
CA TYR A 14 8.11 -3.56 9.08
C TYR A 14 7.89 -3.19 10.54
N ALA A 15 8.47 -3.94 11.48
CA ALA A 15 8.43 -3.60 12.89
C ALA A 15 9.06 -2.24 13.19
N CYS A 16 10.19 -1.89 12.55
CA CYS A 16 10.80 -0.57 12.64
C CYS A 16 9.90 0.56 12.11
N LEU A 17 8.99 0.26 11.17
CA LEU A 17 7.98 1.18 10.67
C LEU A 17 6.72 1.27 11.57
N GLY A 18 6.70 0.56 12.70
CA GLY A 18 5.55 0.49 13.61
C GLY A 18 4.42 -0.41 13.11
N ARG A 19 4.68 -1.26 12.11
CA ARG A 19 3.73 -2.26 11.59
C ARG A 19 3.94 -3.63 12.25
N PRO A 20 2.95 -4.53 12.23
CA PRO A 20 3.15 -5.87 12.74
C PRO A 20 4.30 -6.60 12.02
N ARG A 21 5.26 -7.16 12.78
CA ARG A 21 6.36 -7.96 12.20
C ARG A 21 5.83 -9.08 11.29
N LEU A 22 4.74 -9.73 11.69
CA LEU A 22 4.11 -10.79 10.90
C LEU A 22 3.62 -10.29 9.53
N GLU A 23 3.22 -9.04 9.41
CA GLU A 23 2.82 -8.43 8.14
C GLU A 23 3.99 -8.35 7.16
N GLY A 24 5.16 -7.89 7.62
CA GLY A 24 6.38 -7.88 6.81
C GLY A 24 6.81 -9.27 6.38
N ARG A 25 6.75 -10.26 7.29
CA ARG A 25 7.04 -11.67 6.98
C ARG A 25 6.08 -12.23 5.92
N LEU A 26 4.79 -11.93 6.02
CA LEU A 26 3.78 -12.34 5.05
C LEU A 26 4.03 -11.69 3.68
N VAL A 27 4.32 -10.38 3.66
CA VAL A 27 4.66 -9.66 2.42
C VAL A 27 5.90 -10.26 1.75
N ALA A 28 6.95 -10.57 2.52
CA ALA A 28 8.16 -11.21 2.00
C ALA A 28 7.84 -12.57 1.36
N LEU A 29 7.04 -13.38 2.02
CA LEU A 29 6.61 -14.68 1.49
C LEU A 29 5.81 -14.54 0.20
N LEU A 30 4.85 -13.61 0.16
CA LEU A 30 4.02 -13.38 -1.04
C LEU A 30 4.84 -12.82 -2.21
N LEU A 31 5.82 -11.94 -1.95
CA LEU A 31 6.75 -11.42 -2.96
C LEU A 31 7.64 -12.51 -3.55
N ALA A 32 8.14 -13.43 -2.70
CA ALA A 32 9.02 -14.51 -3.12
C ALA A 32 8.27 -15.68 -3.77
N SER A 33 6.93 -15.73 -3.64
CA SER A 33 6.13 -16.84 -4.14
C SER A 33 5.89 -16.72 -5.64
N PRO A 34 6.30 -17.71 -6.46
CA PRO A 34 6.12 -17.66 -7.92
C PRO A 34 4.66 -17.87 -8.36
N ARG A 35 3.80 -18.28 -7.43
CA ARG A 35 2.37 -18.55 -7.63
C ARG A 35 1.56 -18.08 -6.41
N PRO A 36 0.25 -17.87 -6.57
CA PRO A 36 -0.61 -17.65 -5.41
C PRO A 36 -0.50 -18.78 -4.38
N ILE A 37 -0.42 -18.45 -3.10
CA ILE A 37 -0.18 -19.38 -2.00
C ILE A 37 -1.46 -19.63 -1.20
N ALA A 38 -1.70 -20.87 -0.76
CA ALA A 38 -2.82 -21.20 0.08
C ALA A 38 -2.59 -20.74 1.53
N LEU A 39 -3.67 -20.35 2.23
CA LEU A 39 -3.61 -19.89 3.62
C LEU A 39 -2.88 -20.88 4.55
N GLY A 40 -3.15 -22.18 4.38
CA GLY A 40 -2.50 -23.21 5.21
C GLY A 40 -1.02 -23.36 4.93
N GLU A 41 -0.61 -23.24 3.67
CA GLU A 41 0.78 -23.27 3.24
C GLU A 41 1.54 -22.05 3.78
N ALA A 42 0.98 -20.86 3.64
CA ALA A 42 1.57 -19.64 4.21
C ALA A 42 1.69 -19.73 5.74
N ALA A 43 0.68 -20.25 6.44
CA ALA A 43 0.70 -20.44 7.88
C ALA A 43 1.82 -21.41 8.32
N GLN A 44 2.00 -22.49 7.59
CA GLN A 44 3.06 -23.47 7.85
C GLN A 44 4.45 -22.87 7.64
N VAL A 45 4.69 -22.19 6.52
CA VAL A 45 5.99 -21.55 6.21
C VAL A 45 6.33 -20.49 7.25
N LEU A 46 5.37 -19.68 7.66
CA LEU A 46 5.59 -18.61 8.64
C LEU A 46 5.57 -19.08 10.09
N GLY A 47 5.23 -20.34 10.36
CA GLY A 47 5.16 -20.91 11.73
C GLY A 47 4.06 -20.27 12.58
N VAL A 48 2.91 -19.90 11.98
CA VAL A 48 1.81 -19.20 12.66
C VAL A 48 0.46 -19.87 12.41
N THR A 49 -0.57 -19.46 13.14
CA THR A 49 -1.93 -19.96 12.93
C THR A 49 -2.59 -19.32 11.71
N LYS A 50 -3.49 -20.06 11.04
CA LYS A 50 -4.31 -19.52 9.94
C LYS A 50 -5.11 -18.28 10.36
N ASN A 51 -5.61 -18.24 11.60
CA ASN A 51 -6.36 -17.11 12.14
C ASN A 51 -5.48 -15.84 12.27
N ALA A 52 -4.22 -16.00 12.66
CA ALA A 52 -3.28 -14.86 12.71
C ALA A 52 -3.07 -14.25 11.32
N LEU A 53 -2.91 -15.11 10.30
CA LEU A 53 -2.78 -14.63 8.92
C LEU A 53 -4.06 -14.00 8.36
N LEU A 54 -5.23 -14.57 8.67
CA LEU A 54 -6.51 -13.99 8.22
C LEU A 54 -6.74 -12.58 8.74
N LYS A 55 -6.33 -12.29 9.99
CA LYS A 55 -6.42 -10.94 10.56
C LYS A 55 -5.60 -9.90 9.77
N LEU A 56 -4.51 -10.33 9.12
CA LEU A 56 -3.69 -9.47 8.26
C LEU A 56 -4.20 -9.45 6.82
N LEU A 57 -4.53 -10.60 6.27
CA LEU A 57 -4.97 -10.75 4.88
C LEU A 57 -6.31 -10.05 4.61
N THR A 58 -7.22 -10.02 5.58
CA THR A 58 -8.54 -9.37 5.41
C THR A 58 -8.38 -7.89 5.07
N PRO A 59 -7.75 -7.03 5.90
CA PRO A 59 -7.59 -5.61 5.55
C PRO A 59 -6.69 -5.39 4.31
N MET A 60 -5.69 -6.26 4.07
CA MET A 60 -4.87 -6.17 2.86
C MET A 60 -5.68 -6.47 1.59
N THR A 61 -6.62 -7.41 1.67
CA THR A 61 -7.52 -7.73 0.55
C THR A 61 -8.55 -6.61 0.31
N GLU A 62 -9.08 -6.02 1.39
CA GLU A 62 -10.02 -4.90 1.32
C GLU A 62 -9.38 -3.65 0.69
N ARG A 63 -8.10 -3.39 0.95
CA ARG A 63 -7.34 -2.30 0.33
C ARG A 63 -6.87 -2.59 -1.09
N GLY A 64 -6.98 -3.86 -1.54
CA GLY A 64 -6.49 -4.29 -2.84
C GLY A 64 -5.00 -4.61 -2.90
N ASP A 65 -4.27 -4.61 -1.77
CA ASP A 65 -2.85 -4.99 -1.72
C ASP A 65 -2.64 -6.47 -2.00
N VAL A 66 -3.61 -7.30 -1.58
CA VAL A 66 -3.61 -8.75 -1.78
C VAL A 66 -4.85 -9.18 -2.53
N MET A 67 -4.64 -9.99 -3.55
CA MET A 67 -5.70 -10.67 -4.28
C MET A 67 -6.02 -12.01 -3.62
N ARG A 68 -7.31 -12.29 -3.47
CA ARG A 68 -7.83 -13.58 -3.03
C ARG A 68 -8.55 -14.25 -4.19
N THR A 69 -8.12 -15.45 -4.57
CA THR A 69 -8.75 -16.28 -5.60
C THR A 69 -9.20 -17.62 -5.01
N LEU A 70 -10.14 -18.27 -5.66
CA LEU A 70 -10.57 -19.61 -5.31
C LEU A 70 -9.96 -20.59 -6.31
N GLU A 71 -9.25 -21.60 -5.82
CA GLU A 71 -8.77 -22.72 -6.63
C GLU A 71 -9.94 -23.63 -7.00
N PRO A 72 -10.26 -23.82 -8.30
CA PRO A 72 -11.47 -24.54 -8.69
C PRO A 72 -11.49 -26.01 -8.22
N SER A 73 -10.33 -26.68 -8.24
CA SER A 73 -10.20 -28.11 -7.94
C SER A 73 -10.33 -28.45 -6.47
N THR A 74 -9.83 -27.60 -5.58
CA THR A 74 -9.73 -27.87 -4.14
C THR A 74 -10.64 -26.97 -3.31
N ARG A 75 -11.27 -25.95 -3.91
CA ARG A 75 -12.03 -24.88 -3.25
C ARG A 75 -11.23 -24.15 -2.16
N ARG A 76 -9.90 -24.14 -2.26
CA ARG A 76 -9.03 -23.42 -1.34
C ARG A 76 -8.89 -21.97 -1.78
N HIS A 77 -8.81 -21.07 -0.81
CA HIS A 77 -8.45 -19.69 -1.08
C HIS A 77 -6.95 -19.56 -1.23
N LEU A 78 -6.55 -18.95 -2.35
CA LEU A 78 -5.17 -18.61 -2.68
C LEU A 78 -5.00 -17.09 -2.57
N PHE A 79 -3.82 -16.65 -2.16
CA PHE A 79 -3.46 -15.26 -1.94
C PHE A 79 -2.20 -14.92 -2.72
N ALA A 80 -2.20 -13.74 -3.35
CA ALA A 80 -1.03 -13.18 -4.03
C ALA A 80 -1.02 -11.66 -3.82
N LEU A 81 0.17 -11.04 -3.85
CA LEU A 81 0.27 -9.60 -3.92
C LEU A 81 -0.24 -9.12 -5.28
N THR A 82 -0.84 -7.95 -5.29
CA THR A 82 -1.24 -7.26 -6.51
C THR A 82 -0.15 -6.29 -6.94
N ASP A 83 -0.21 -5.84 -8.19
CA ASP A 83 0.67 -4.78 -8.70
C ASP A 83 0.43 -3.43 -7.99
N HIS A 84 -0.69 -3.31 -7.25
CA HIS A 84 -1.07 -2.15 -6.44
C HIS A 84 -0.67 -2.24 -4.98
N ALA A 85 -0.07 -3.36 -4.57
CA ALA A 85 0.48 -3.48 -3.22
C ALA A 85 1.38 -2.27 -2.93
N PHE A 86 1.26 -1.71 -1.72
CA PHE A 86 2.01 -0.53 -1.25
C PHE A 86 1.54 0.86 -1.76
N ILE A 87 0.68 0.94 -2.79
CA ILE A 87 0.13 2.23 -3.24
C ILE A 87 -0.69 2.89 -2.13
N HIS A 88 -1.49 2.11 -1.42
CA HIS A 88 -2.28 2.60 -0.30
C HIS A 88 -1.39 3.18 0.81
N ASP A 89 -0.30 2.50 1.15
CA ASP A 89 0.65 2.96 2.17
C ASP A 89 1.30 4.28 1.76
N LEU A 90 1.74 4.37 0.49
CA LEU A 90 2.36 5.59 -0.04
C LEU A 90 1.36 6.76 -0.08
N ARG A 91 0.10 6.51 -0.48
CA ARG A 91 -0.98 7.51 -0.47
C ARG A 91 -1.25 8.02 0.95
N THR A 92 -1.33 7.10 1.92
CA THR A 92 -1.52 7.43 3.34
C THR A 92 -0.38 8.29 3.87
N GLU A 93 0.87 7.97 3.52
CA GLU A 93 2.04 8.74 3.93
C GLU A 93 2.03 10.16 3.36
N VAL A 94 1.67 10.32 2.07
CA VAL A 94 1.50 11.65 1.45
C VAL A 94 0.48 12.49 2.24
N VAL A 95 -0.69 11.94 2.49
CA VAL A 95 -1.77 12.63 3.23
C VAL A 95 -1.33 12.99 4.65
N ASN A 96 -0.68 12.07 5.36
CA ASN A 96 -0.21 12.32 6.72
C ASN A 96 0.84 13.43 6.77
N ARG A 97 1.79 13.48 5.82
CA ARG A 97 2.79 14.56 5.74
C ARG A 97 2.16 15.90 5.42
N GLN A 98 1.13 15.94 4.58
CA GLN A 98 0.36 17.16 4.31
C GLN A 98 -0.34 17.64 5.60
N LYS A 99 -1.06 16.78 6.31
CA LYS A 99 -1.73 17.10 7.57
C LYS A 99 -0.76 17.64 8.64
N ILE A 100 0.43 17.04 8.76
CA ILE A 100 1.46 17.51 9.70
C ILE A 100 1.90 18.93 9.34
N SER A 101 2.17 19.20 8.05
CA SER A 101 2.55 20.52 7.59
C SER A 101 1.45 21.56 7.86
N GLU A 102 0.20 21.25 7.51
CA GLU A 102 -0.96 22.11 7.71
C GLU A 102 -1.22 22.41 9.18
N ALA A 103 -1.16 21.39 10.05
CA ALA A 103 -1.31 21.56 11.49
C ALA A 103 -0.22 22.46 12.07
N THR A 104 1.05 22.27 11.63
CA THR A 104 2.17 23.11 12.09
C THR A 104 2.01 24.57 11.64
N LEU A 105 1.58 24.79 10.39
CA LEU A 105 1.31 26.15 9.88
C LEU A 105 0.08 26.77 10.54
N GLY A 106 -0.96 25.98 10.83
CA GLY A 106 -2.15 26.41 11.55
C GLY A 106 -1.81 26.90 12.96
N TYR A 107 -1.02 26.11 13.70
CA TYR A 107 -0.51 26.51 15.02
C TYR A 107 0.32 27.80 14.95
N LEU A 108 1.21 27.92 13.96
CA LEU A 108 2.05 29.10 13.76
C LEU A 108 1.21 30.37 13.50
N LYS A 109 0.08 30.25 12.80
CA LYS A 109 -0.83 31.37 12.48
C LYS A 109 -1.69 31.74 13.69
N SER A 110 -2.16 30.79 14.46
CA SER A 110 -3.09 31.00 15.57
C SER A 110 -2.41 31.46 16.86
N THR A 111 -1.10 31.18 17.04
CA THR A 111 -0.39 31.45 18.29
C THR A 111 0.35 32.78 18.24
N ARG A 112 -0.06 33.74 19.14
CA ARG A 112 0.63 35.01 19.34
C ARG A 112 1.78 34.83 20.34
N GLY A 113 2.80 35.69 20.27
CA GLY A 113 3.89 35.72 21.24
C GLY A 113 4.95 34.64 21.17
N LEU A 114 4.95 33.79 20.11
CA LEU A 114 6.00 32.80 19.91
C LEU A 114 7.38 33.46 19.71
N PRO A 115 8.43 33.00 20.42
CA PRO A 115 9.80 33.48 20.23
C PRO A 115 10.27 33.27 18.78
N PRO A 116 11.18 34.15 18.25
CA PRO A 116 11.65 34.05 16.87
C PRO A 116 12.25 32.69 16.51
N HIS A 117 13.03 32.09 17.40
CA HIS A 117 13.62 30.77 17.20
C HIS A 117 12.58 29.64 17.11
N ALA A 118 11.49 29.73 17.91
CA ALA A 118 10.39 28.77 17.83
C ALA A 118 9.61 28.90 16.51
N LYS A 119 9.36 30.14 16.06
CA LYS A 119 8.73 30.40 14.75
C LYS A 119 9.57 29.83 13.60
N SER A 120 10.92 30.02 13.65
CA SER A 120 11.83 29.50 12.65
C SER A 120 11.79 27.98 12.59
N ARG A 121 11.85 27.29 13.74
CA ARG A 121 11.77 25.81 13.80
C ARG A 121 10.43 25.29 13.25
N LEU A 122 9.32 25.90 13.62
CA LEU A 122 8.00 25.50 13.11
C LEU A 122 7.88 25.69 11.59
N ARG A 123 8.38 26.81 11.05
CA ARG A 123 8.40 27.02 9.60
C ARG A 123 9.29 25.98 8.90
N GLY A 124 10.49 25.73 9.42
CA GLY A 124 11.40 24.71 8.87
C GLY A 124 10.77 23.32 8.85
N HIS A 125 10.11 22.91 9.95
CA HIS A 125 9.41 21.63 10.04
C HIS A 125 8.24 21.53 9.05
N ALA A 126 7.39 22.57 8.98
CA ALA A 126 6.28 22.57 8.03
C ALA A 126 6.75 22.52 6.57
N GLU A 127 7.79 23.27 6.24
CA GLU A 127 8.37 23.26 4.88
C GLU A 127 8.99 21.92 4.54
N PHE A 128 9.75 21.31 5.47
CA PHE A 128 10.33 19.99 5.29
C PHE A 128 9.24 18.92 5.02
N THR A 129 8.21 18.88 5.86
CA THR A 129 7.12 17.89 5.73
C THR A 129 6.31 18.12 4.45
N ARG A 130 6.09 19.39 4.04
CA ARG A 130 5.44 19.75 2.77
C ARG A 130 6.24 19.26 1.57
N ARG A 131 7.56 19.53 1.54
CA ARG A 131 8.44 19.08 0.46
C ARG A 131 8.48 17.56 0.37
N LEU A 132 8.55 16.87 1.51
CA LEU A 132 8.50 15.41 1.55
C LEU A 132 7.18 14.87 0.97
N ALA A 133 6.03 15.43 1.37
CA ALA A 133 4.74 15.08 0.79
C ALA A 133 4.70 15.28 -0.73
N GLN A 134 5.26 16.37 -1.24
CA GLN A 134 5.32 16.64 -2.67
C GLN A 134 6.17 15.62 -3.43
N GLN A 135 7.34 15.22 -2.88
CA GLN A 135 8.19 14.21 -3.51
C GLN A 135 7.52 12.83 -3.53
N LEU A 136 6.96 12.41 -2.39
CA LEU A 136 6.19 11.16 -2.30
C LEU A 136 4.98 11.17 -3.24
N GLY A 137 4.28 12.31 -3.35
CA GLY A 137 3.17 12.48 -4.28
C GLY A 137 3.57 12.36 -5.76
N ARG A 138 4.80 12.79 -6.13
CA ARG A 138 5.34 12.57 -7.48
C ARG A 138 5.59 11.08 -7.75
N VAL A 139 6.19 10.37 -6.80
CA VAL A 139 6.42 8.92 -6.89
C VAL A 139 5.09 8.18 -7.02
N LEU A 140 4.11 8.53 -6.18
CA LEU A 140 2.77 7.95 -6.22
C LEU A 140 2.13 8.13 -7.61
N LYS A 141 2.07 9.36 -8.12
CA LYS A 141 1.51 9.65 -9.45
C LYS A 141 2.23 8.92 -10.58
N HIS A 142 3.55 8.77 -10.48
CA HIS A 142 4.33 8.02 -11.46
C HIS A 142 3.90 6.54 -11.46
N LYS A 143 3.85 5.92 -10.28
CA LYS A 143 3.46 4.52 -10.14
C LYS A 143 2.00 4.26 -10.57
N GLU A 144 1.08 5.15 -10.22
CA GLU A 144 -0.32 5.07 -10.68
C GLU A 144 -0.43 5.12 -12.22
N ARG A 145 0.40 5.95 -12.89
CA ARG A 145 0.44 6.01 -14.36
C ARG A 145 1.07 4.76 -15.00
N GLU A 146 2.10 4.19 -14.39
CA GLU A 146 2.69 2.92 -14.84
C GLU A 146 1.64 1.82 -14.80
N LEU A 147 0.96 1.66 -13.66
CA LEU A 147 -0.08 0.66 -13.50
C LEU A 147 -1.26 0.85 -14.46
N ALA A 148 -1.67 2.10 -14.72
CA ALA A 148 -2.71 2.39 -15.69
C ALA A 148 -2.29 1.93 -17.11
N ARG A 149 -1.04 2.18 -17.51
CA ARG A 149 -0.50 1.73 -18.81
C ARG A 149 -0.42 0.20 -18.89
N GLU A 150 0.12 -0.45 -17.87
CA GLU A 150 0.18 -1.92 -17.81
C GLU A 150 -1.21 -2.55 -17.92
N MET A 151 -2.21 -1.92 -17.30
CA MET A 151 -3.61 -2.35 -17.43
C MET A 151 -4.16 -2.18 -18.84
N GLU A 152 -3.88 -1.05 -19.51
CA GLU A 152 -4.32 -0.81 -20.89
C GLU A 152 -3.71 -1.84 -21.83
N GLU A 153 -2.40 -2.09 -21.72
CA GLU A 153 -1.68 -3.09 -22.54
C GLU A 153 -2.19 -4.53 -22.33
N HIS A 154 -2.53 -4.89 -21.10
CA HIS A 154 -3.12 -6.21 -20.79
C HIS A 154 -4.58 -6.31 -21.27
N LEU A 155 -5.32 -5.21 -21.29
CA LEU A 155 -6.69 -5.17 -21.77
C LEU A 155 -6.80 -5.37 -23.29
N GLU A 156 -5.82 -4.89 -24.05
CA GLU A 156 -5.77 -5.13 -25.50
C GLU A 156 -5.41 -6.58 -25.83
N LYS A 157 -4.63 -7.25 -24.97
CA LYS A 157 -4.13 -8.63 -25.23
C LYS A 157 -5.08 -9.73 -24.76
N ASP A 158 -5.82 -9.56 -23.65
CA ASP A 158 -6.56 -10.66 -23.00
C ASP A 158 -7.85 -10.24 -22.28
N TRP A 159 -8.71 -9.46 -22.95
CA TRP A 159 -9.98 -8.99 -22.37
C TRP A 159 -10.85 -10.12 -21.78
N TYR A 160 -10.84 -11.30 -22.38
CA TYR A 160 -11.69 -12.43 -21.96
C TYR A 160 -11.07 -13.25 -20.82
N ALA A 161 -9.76 -13.20 -20.63
CA ALA A 161 -9.01 -13.97 -19.63
C ALA A 161 -8.88 -13.29 -18.27
N LEU A 162 -9.34 -12.02 -18.11
CA LEU A 162 -9.21 -11.31 -16.85
C LEU A 162 -10.13 -11.89 -15.77
N PRO A 163 -9.59 -12.24 -14.59
CA PRO A 163 -10.40 -12.69 -13.46
C PRO A 163 -11.43 -11.62 -13.03
N PRO A 164 -12.59 -12.03 -12.51
CA PRO A 164 -13.69 -11.10 -12.15
C PRO A 164 -13.34 -9.94 -11.23
N HIS A 165 -12.35 -10.14 -10.35
CA HIS A 165 -11.88 -9.10 -9.42
C HIS A 165 -11.12 -7.96 -10.12
N ARG A 166 -10.37 -8.22 -11.21
CA ARG A 166 -9.72 -7.17 -12.02
C ARG A 166 -10.75 -6.30 -12.75
N LYS A 167 -11.89 -6.90 -13.15
CA LYS A 167 -13.01 -6.15 -13.76
C LYS A 167 -13.65 -5.16 -12.77
N ARG A 168 -13.93 -5.61 -11.55
CA ARG A 168 -14.53 -4.78 -10.48
C ARG A 168 -13.61 -3.64 -10.05
N TRP A 169 -12.30 -3.91 -9.98
CA TRP A 169 -11.32 -2.90 -9.63
C TRP A 169 -11.19 -1.80 -10.70
N ARG A 170 -11.25 -2.15 -11.99
CA ARG A 170 -11.27 -1.17 -13.09
C ARG A 170 -12.46 -0.22 -13.02
N GLU A 171 -13.63 -0.74 -12.69
CA GLU A 171 -14.83 0.10 -12.52
C GLU A 171 -14.63 1.12 -11.39
N HIS A 172 -13.95 0.72 -10.32
CA HIS A 172 -13.60 1.59 -9.19
C HIS A 172 -12.62 2.69 -9.61
N ILE A 173 -11.51 2.35 -10.27
CA ILE A 173 -10.50 3.33 -10.73
C ILE A 173 -11.06 4.24 -11.82
N LYS A 174 -11.83 3.70 -12.76
CA LYS A 174 -12.46 4.53 -13.79
C LYS A 174 -13.40 5.56 -13.17
N GLY A 175 -14.16 5.17 -12.15
CA GLY A 175 -15.02 6.09 -11.39
C GLY A 175 -14.21 7.18 -10.64
N GLU A 176 -13.05 6.85 -10.07
CA GLU A 176 -12.18 7.84 -9.40
C GLU A 176 -11.49 8.80 -10.39
N LEU A 177 -11.03 8.30 -11.54
CA LEU A 177 -10.42 9.12 -12.59
C LEU A 177 -11.44 10.07 -13.23
N ASP A 178 -12.65 9.59 -13.51
CA ASP A 178 -13.74 10.39 -14.05
C ASP A 178 -14.24 11.46 -13.06
N SER A 179 -14.21 11.17 -11.76
CA SER A 179 -14.57 12.12 -10.70
C SER A 179 -13.49 13.20 -10.52
N SER A 180 -12.21 12.82 -10.65
CA SER A 180 -11.07 13.75 -10.60
C SER A 180 -10.98 14.67 -11.81
N ALA A 181 -11.44 14.21 -12.98
CA ALA A 181 -11.47 15.01 -14.21
C ALA A 181 -12.62 16.03 -14.25
N ARG A 182 -13.68 15.85 -13.46
CA ARG A 182 -14.85 16.76 -13.40
C ARG A 182 -14.77 17.80 -12.28
N GLY A 183 -13.74 17.75 -11.42
CA GLY A 183 -13.55 18.65 -10.27
C GLY A 183 -12.42 19.66 -10.44
N GLY A 184 -11.94 19.90 -11.68
CA GLY A 184 -10.88 20.87 -12.01
C GLY A 184 -11.44 22.08 -12.78
#